data_47f21d53ab1ce66653712f2fe649a73c
#
_entry.id   47f21d53ab1ce66653712f2fe649a73c
#
_cell.length_a   1.000
_cell.length_b   1.000
_cell.length_c   1.000
_cell.angle_alpha   90.00
_cell.angle_beta   90.00
_cell.angle_gamma   90.00
#
_symmetry.space_group_name_H-M   'P 1'
#
loop_
_entity.id
_entity.type
_entity.pdbx_description
1 polymer ?
#
loop_
_entity_poly.entity_id
_entity_poly.type
_entity_poly.pdbx_seq_one_letter_code
_entity_poly.pdbx_strand_id
1 'polypeptide(L)'
;MGNKYSDWGDRRHPCRWEHETGDAGFWVPDRSEIVTQFFTRYLFFSLAVVYFSTLDAVPPVLFSIEHLLVALGVYFFLNSWFFHQALQGITLLKIRSAMSTDLLIVTLCVIHDPNPIPPSALAFLMVLLGNGMRYGMRLFAEVLGGAFLGMAVSFAMRYRL
;
A
#
# COMPACT_ATOMS: atom_id res chain seq x y z
N MET A 1 44.86 -33.50 -15.07
CA MET A 1 43.42 -33.67 -14.83
C MET A 1 43.05 -32.79 -13.64
N GLY A 2 42.63 -31.58 -13.91
CA GLY A 2 42.27 -30.60 -12.86
C GLY A 2 40.85 -30.82 -12.39
N ASN A 3 40.66 -30.86 -11.09
CA ASN A 3 39.40 -31.12 -10.40
C ASN A 3 38.45 -29.95 -10.56
N LYS A 4 37.42 -30.07 -11.41
CA LYS A 4 36.43 -29.07 -11.79
C LYS A 4 35.29 -28.91 -10.76
N TYR A 5 35.43 -29.52 -9.57
CA TYR A 5 34.35 -29.56 -8.55
C TYR A 5 34.60 -28.72 -7.31
N SER A 6 35.67 -27.88 -7.25
CA SER A 6 35.97 -27.07 -6.07
C SER A 6 35.31 -25.68 -6.05
N ASP A 7 34.47 -25.30 -7.04
CA ASP A 7 33.95 -23.94 -7.21
C ASP A 7 32.47 -23.76 -6.79
N TRP A 8 31.90 -24.77 -6.09
CA TRP A 8 30.51 -24.68 -5.60
C TRP A 8 30.40 -24.16 -4.16
N GLY A 9 31.53 -23.93 -3.47
CA GLY A 9 31.58 -23.65 -2.03
C GLY A 9 31.62 -22.16 -1.63
N ASP A 10 31.86 -21.23 -2.54
CA ASP A 10 32.13 -19.84 -2.17
C ASP A 10 31.24 -18.78 -2.85
N ARG A 11 30.12 -19.18 -3.42
CA ARG A 11 29.02 -18.23 -3.61
C ARG A 11 28.20 -18.20 -2.30
N ARG A 12 28.81 -17.70 -1.25
CA ARG A 12 28.05 -17.09 -0.17
C ARG A 12 27.26 -15.97 -0.85
N HIS A 13 26.01 -16.26 -1.19
CA HIS A 13 25.08 -15.18 -1.45
C HIS A 13 25.19 -14.29 -0.22
N PRO A 14 25.67 -13.05 -0.31
CA PRO A 14 25.65 -12.15 0.83
C PRO A 14 24.22 -12.24 1.36
N CYS A 15 24.12 -12.58 2.65
CA CYS A 15 22.82 -12.74 3.27
C CYS A 15 22.00 -11.53 2.88
N ARG A 16 20.78 -11.73 2.42
CA ARG A 16 19.88 -10.70 1.85
C ARG A 16 19.88 -9.39 2.66
N TRP A 17 20.12 -9.49 3.97
CA TRP A 17 20.20 -8.36 4.92
C TRP A 17 21.53 -7.58 4.88
N GLU A 18 22.64 -8.10 4.30
CA GLU A 18 23.89 -7.35 4.15
C GLU A 18 23.86 -6.34 3.00
N HIS A 19 22.99 -6.54 1.99
CA HIS A 19 22.70 -5.53 0.96
C HIS A 19 21.71 -4.45 1.43
N GLU A 20 21.12 -4.63 2.63
CA GLU A 20 20.04 -3.80 3.13
C GLU A 20 20.46 -2.49 3.76
N THR A 21 21.70 -2.37 4.18
CA THR A 21 22.22 -1.17 4.86
C THR A 21 23.08 -0.31 3.94
N GLY A 22 22.60 -0.03 2.73
CA GLY A 22 23.08 1.16 2.04
C GLY A 22 22.74 2.39 2.88
N ASP A 23 23.46 3.49 2.71
CA ASP A 23 23.35 4.76 3.46
C ASP A 23 21.91 5.30 3.65
N ALA A 24 20.91 4.66 3.06
CA ALA A 24 19.50 5.07 3.08
C ALA A 24 18.69 4.55 4.28
N GLY A 25 19.18 3.58 5.06
CA GLY A 25 18.50 3.04 6.25
C GLY A 25 17.15 2.38 6.01
N PHE A 26 16.82 2.02 4.75
CA PHE A 26 15.63 1.28 4.37
C PHE A 26 15.93 0.29 3.25
N TRP A 27 15.11 -0.76 3.18
CA TRP A 27 15.21 -1.76 2.11
C TRP A 27 14.81 -1.16 0.76
N VAL A 28 15.66 -1.32 -0.26
CA VAL A 28 15.32 -0.96 -1.65
C VAL A 28 14.79 -2.21 -2.36
N PRO A 29 13.50 -2.26 -2.71
CA PRO A 29 12.91 -3.43 -3.37
C PRO A 29 13.47 -3.60 -4.78
N ASP A 30 13.55 -4.86 -5.24
CA ASP A 30 13.87 -5.19 -6.61
C ASP A 30 12.75 -4.75 -7.57
N ARG A 31 13.07 -4.62 -8.85
CA ARG A 31 12.10 -4.19 -9.88
C ARG A 31 10.87 -5.11 -9.95
N SER A 32 11.06 -6.41 -9.78
CA SER A 32 9.96 -7.38 -9.75
C SER A 32 9.03 -7.17 -8.55
N GLU A 33 9.59 -6.81 -7.39
CA GLU A 33 8.83 -6.52 -6.19
C GLU A 33 8.02 -5.23 -6.35
N ILE A 34 8.59 -4.19 -7.00
CA ILE A 34 7.89 -2.95 -7.33
C ILE A 34 6.68 -3.24 -8.22
N VAL A 35 6.89 -3.97 -9.32
CA VAL A 35 5.81 -4.34 -10.26
C VAL A 35 4.70 -5.11 -9.54
N THR A 36 5.04 -6.11 -8.74
CA THR A 36 4.08 -6.91 -7.98
C THR A 36 3.27 -6.05 -7.01
N GLN A 37 3.92 -5.11 -6.31
CA GLN A 37 3.26 -4.21 -5.38
C GLN A 37 2.23 -3.32 -6.08
N PHE A 38 2.60 -2.72 -7.21
CA PHE A 38 1.68 -1.85 -7.95
C PHE A 38 0.55 -2.65 -8.59
N PHE A 39 0.82 -3.86 -9.09
CA PHE A 39 -0.22 -4.76 -9.59
C PHE A 39 -1.25 -5.09 -8.50
N THR A 40 -0.79 -5.39 -7.29
CA THR A 40 -1.68 -5.63 -6.14
C THR A 40 -2.53 -4.40 -5.83
N ARG A 41 -1.97 -3.18 -5.88
CA ARG A 41 -2.74 -1.94 -5.68
C ARG A 41 -3.81 -1.75 -6.76
N TYR A 42 -3.50 -2.03 -8.02
CA TYR A 42 -4.49 -1.95 -9.11
C TYR A 42 -5.62 -2.97 -8.94
N LEU A 43 -5.30 -4.18 -8.48
CA LEU A 43 -6.30 -5.19 -8.18
C LEU A 43 -7.26 -4.70 -7.09
N PHE A 44 -6.75 -4.20 -5.97
CA PHE A 44 -7.58 -3.66 -4.89
C PHE A 44 -8.37 -2.43 -5.31
N PHE A 45 -7.78 -1.54 -6.10
CA PHE A 45 -8.49 -0.43 -6.70
C PHE A 45 -9.69 -0.91 -7.54
N SER A 46 -9.47 -1.87 -8.43
CA SER A 46 -10.53 -2.41 -9.28
C SER A 46 -11.64 -3.06 -8.46
N LEU A 47 -11.29 -3.82 -7.42
CA LEU A 47 -12.27 -4.41 -6.50
C LEU A 47 -13.06 -3.32 -5.75
N ALA A 48 -12.40 -2.26 -5.29
CA ALA A 48 -13.06 -1.14 -4.63
C ALA A 48 -14.04 -0.42 -5.58
N VAL A 49 -13.63 -0.14 -6.82
CA VAL A 49 -14.50 0.49 -7.82
C VAL A 49 -15.73 -0.38 -8.10
N VAL A 50 -15.54 -1.68 -8.33
CA VAL A 50 -16.67 -2.60 -8.54
C VAL A 50 -17.58 -2.62 -7.32
N TYR A 51 -17.02 -2.75 -6.12
CA TYR A 51 -17.78 -2.79 -4.87
C TYR A 51 -18.63 -1.53 -4.70
N PHE A 52 -18.03 -0.34 -4.75
CA PHE A 52 -18.77 0.92 -4.58
C PHE A 52 -19.71 1.25 -5.73
N SER A 53 -19.47 0.74 -6.94
CA SER A 53 -20.37 0.90 -8.09
C SER A 53 -21.61 0.03 -8.00
N THR A 54 -21.59 -1.04 -7.22
CA THR A 54 -22.72 -1.95 -7.04
C THR A 54 -23.59 -1.60 -5.82
N LEU A 55 -23.18 -0.62 -5.03
CA LEU A 55 -23.95 -0.16 -3.89
C LEU A 55 -25.10 0.74 -4.37
N ASP A 56 -26.33 0.34 -4.08
CA ASP A 56 -27.50 1.21 -4.22
C ASP A 56 -27.41 2.39 -3.26
N ALA A 57 -28.16 3.46 -3.55
CA ALA A 57 -28.12 4.76 -2.89
C ALA A 57 -27.84 4.71 -1.37
N VAL A 58 -26.57 4.91 -1.02
CA VAL A 58 -26.12 4.99 0.38
C VAL A 58 -26.26 6.44 0.82
N PRO A 59 -26.81 6.71 2.01
CA PRO A 59 -26.83 8.08 2.52
C PRO A 59 -25.40 8.63 2.60
N PRO A 60 -25.16 9.85 2.13
CA PRO A 60 -23.82 10.44 2.11
C PRO A 60 -23.36 10.71 3.54
N VAL A 61 -22.23 10.12 3.95
CA VAL A 61 -21.61 10.40 5.25
C VAL A 61 -20.80 11.70 5.19
N LEU A 62 -19.90 11.85 4.23
CA LEU A 62 -19.13 13.07 3.99
C LEU A 62 -19.49 13.68 2.63
N PHE A 63 -19.59 12.86 1.61
CA PHE A 63 -19.92 13.24 0.23
C PHE A 63 -20.56 12.06 -0.49
N SER A 64 -21.15 12.30 -1.66
CA SER A 64 -21.84 11.25 -2.42
C SER A 64 -20.87 10.17 -2.91
N ILE A 65 -21.40 8.98 -3.21
CA ILE A 65 -20.64 7.86 -3.77
C ILE A 65 -19.96 8.25 -5.09
N GLU A 66 -20.57 9.12 -5.87
CA GLU A 66 -19.98 9.63 -7.12
C GLU A 66 -18.64 10.36 -6.85
N HIS A 67 -18.58 11.18 -5.81
CA HIS A 67 -17.33 11.85 -5.41
C HIS A 67 -16.29 10.86 -4.90
N LEU A 68 -16.71 9.77 -4.23
CA LEU A 68 -15.81 8.70 -3.84
C LEU A 68 -15.23 8.00 -5.07
N LEU A 69 -16.04 7.71 -6.09
CA LEU A 69 -15.57 7.13 -7.34
C LEU A 69 -14.61 8.05 -8.08
N VAL A 70 -14.86 9.37 -8.06
CA VAL A 70 -13.91 10.37 -8.58
C VAL A 70 -12.61 10.35 -7.77
N ALA A 71 -12.67 10.28 -6.43
CA ALA A 71 -11.49 10.19 -5.58
C ALA A 71 -10.68 8.91 -5.87
N LEU A 72 -11.35 7.78 -6.09
CA LEU A 72 -10.72 6.54 -6.54
C LEU A 72 -10.05 6.73 -7.91
N GLY A 73 -10.69 7.42 -8.85
CA GLY A 73 -10.09 7.74 -10.15
C GLY A 73 -8.82 8.58 -10.00
N VAL A 74 -8.85 9.63 -9.17
CA VAL A 74 -7.66 10.44 -8.83
C VAL A 74 -6.56 9.58 -8.22
N TYR A 75 -6.92 8.70 -7.28
CA TYR A 75 -5.97 7.74 -6.70
C TYR A 75 -5.32 6.85 -7.76
N PHE A 76 -6.08 6.36 -8.75
CA PHE A 76 -5.53 5.57 -9.84
C PHE A 76 -4.44 6.32 -10.62
N PHE A 77 -4.69 7.59 -10.96
CA PHE A 77 -3.69 8.41 -11.64
C PHE A 77 -2.46 8.69 -10.77
N LEU A 78 -2.66 8.99 -9.48
CA LEU A 78 -1.56 9.18 -8.52
C LEU A 78 -0.73 7.90 -8.37
N ASN A 79 -1.38 6.74 -8.27
CA ASN A 79 -0.70 5.46 -8.16
C ASN A 79 0.11 5.14 -9.42
N SER A 80 -0.44 5.44 -10.61
CA SER A 80 0.28 5.30 -11.88
C SER A 80 1.49 6.24 -11.97
N TRP A 81 1.35 7.47 -11.47
CA TRP A 81 2.45 8.42 -11.34
C TRP A 81 3.54 7.89 -10.40
N PHE A 82 3.17 7.40 -9.20
CA PHE A 82 4.13 6.81 -8.27
C PHE A 82 4.81 5.58 -8.84
N PHE A 83 4.11 4.74 -9.60
CA PHE A 83 4.71 3.62 -10.30
C PHE A 83 5.80 4.07 -11.28
N HIS A 84 5.48 5.05 -12.12
CA HIS A 84 6.46 5.60 -13.06
C HIS A 84 7.69 6.17 -12.33
N GLN A 85 7.46 6.92 -11.26
CA GLN A 85 8.52 7.48 -10.42
C GLN A 85 9.36 6.39 -9.72
N ALA A 86 8.75 5.29 -9.29
CA ALA A 86 9.44 4.18 -8.65
C ALA A 86 10.38 3.44 -9.62
N LEU A 87 10.00 3.33 -10.90
CA LEU A 87 10.86 2.76 -11.94
C LEU A 87 12.09 3.61 -12.26
N GLN A 88 12.03 4.93 -12.01
CA GLN A 88 13.16 5.85 -12.21
C GLN A 88 14.12 5.91 -11.02
N GLY A 89 13.68 5.49 -9.85
CA GLY A 89 14.45 5.46 -8.61
C GLY A 89 13.60 5.71 -7.38
N ILE A 90 13.87 4.93 -6.34
CA ILE A 90 13.13 4.95 -5.09
C ILE A 90 13.81 5.88 -4.11
N THR A 91 13.05 6.78 -3.50
CA THR A 91 13.47 7.61 -2.38
C THR A 91 12.50 7.42 -1.20
N LEU A 92 12.98 7.62 0.02
CA LEU A 92 12.17 7.50 1.23
C LEU A 92 10.90 8.37 1.17
N LEU A 93 11.02 9.58 0.63
CA LEU A 93 9.90 10.50 0.49
C LEU A 93 8.82 9.94 -0.46
N LYS A 94 9.21 9.35 -1.60
CA LYS A 94 8.28 8.73 -2.55
C LYS A 94 7.53 7.55 -1.91
N ILE A 95 8.24 6.71 -1.14
CA ILE A 95 7.63 5.59 -0.41
C ILE A 95 6.60 6.12 0.58
N ARG A 96 6.96 7.08 1.43
CA ARG A 96 6.04 7.67 2.42
C ARG A 96 4.83 8.33 1.78
N SER A 97 5.01 9.06 0.69
CA SER A 97 3.90 9.68 -0.05
C SER A 97 2.94 8.65 -0.60
N ALA A 98 3.44 7.58 -1.21
CA ALA A 98 2.62 6.49 -1.73
C ALA A 98 1.85 5.78 -0.60
N MET A 99 2.51 5.46 0.53
CA MET A 99 1.88 4.85 1.70
C MET A 99 0.78 5.73 2.31
N SER A 100 1.06 7.04 2.44
CA SER A 100 0.08 8.00 2.97
C SER A 100 -1.14 8.10 2.06
N THR A 101 -0.96 8.06 0.75
CA THR A 101 -2.04 8.07 -0.24
C THR A 101 -2.87 6.80 -0.14
N ASP A 102 -2.23 5.62 0.02
CA ASP A 102 -2.93 4.35 0.24
C ASP A 102 -3.80 4.40 1.51
N LEU A 103 -3.24 4.86 2.63
CA LEU A 103 -3.97 4.98 3.89
C LEU A 103 -5.14 5.97 3.80
N LEU A 104 -4.97 7.09 3.11
CA LEU A 104 -6.00 8.09 2.94
C LEU A 104 -7.18 7.53 2.12
N ILE A 105 -6.92 6.88 0.99
CA ILE A 105 -8.00 6.33 0.17
C ILE A 105 -8.74 5.19 0.87
N VAL A 106 -8.02 4.32 1.61
CA VAL A 106 -8.65 3.26 2.41
C VAL A 106 -9.51 3.85 3.52
N THR A 107 -9.04 4.91 4.20
CA THR A 107 -9.83 5.63 5.21
C THR A 107 -11.12 6.18 4.62
N LEU A 108 -11.06 6.82 3.44
CA LEU A 108 -12.25 7.31 2.74
C LEU A 108 -13.21 6.17 2.37
N CYS A 109 -12.70 5.05 1.86
CA CYS A 109 -13.51 3.88 1.56
C CYS A 109 -14.24 3.35 2.80
N VAL A 110 -13.55 3.22 3.94
CA VAL A 110 -14.14 2.73 5.18
C VAL A 110 -15.21 3.69 5.72
N ILE A 111 -15.02 5.00 5.63
CA ILE A 111 -16.01 5.99 6.05
C ILE A 111 -17.32 5.86 5.23
N HIS A 112 -17.20 5.62 3.92
CA HIS A 112 -18.37 5.54 3.01
C HIS A 112 -18.93 4.13 2.85
N ASP A 113 -18.36 3.12 3.50
CA ASP A 113 -18.86 1.76 3.45
C ASP A 113 -20.16 1.66 4.28
N PRO A 114 -21.31 1.27 3.69
CA PRO A 114 -22.59 1.24 4.39
C PRO A 114 -22.69 0.13 5.43
N ASN A 115 -21.83 -0.88 5.36
CA ASN A 115 -21.95 -2.06 6.22
C ASN A 115 -21.52 -1.73 7.66
N PRO A 116 -22.21 -2.26 8.69
CA PRO A 116 -21.81 -2.09 10.09
C PRO A 116 -20.37 -2.55 10.35
N ILE A 117 -19.98 -3.65 9.72
CA ILE A 117 -18.59 -4.15 9.68
C ILE A 117 -18.09 -3.95 8.26
N PRO A 118 -17.38 -2.86 8.00
CA PRO A 118 -16.98 -2.53 6.64
C PRO A 118 -15.95 -3.52 6.10
N PRO A 119 -16.23 -4.27 5.03
CA PRO A 119 -15.24 -5.13 4.38
C PRO A 119 -14.04 -4.34 3.85
N SER A 120 -14.24 -3.06 3.50
CA SER A 120 -13.18 -2.14 3.12
C SER A 120 -12.10 -1.94 4.21
N ALA A 121 -12.42 -2.19 5.50
CA ALA A 121 -11.45 -2.15 6.59
C ALA A 121 -10.32 -3.20 6.45
N LEU A 122 -10.57 -4.31 5.76
CA LEU A 122 -9.53 -5.30 5.44
C LEU A 122 -8.41 -4.71 4.57
N ALA A 123 -8.70 -3.65 3.82
CA ALA A 123 -7.70 -2.96 3.02
C ALA A 123 -6.59 -2.33 3.88
N PHE A 124 -6.86 -1.94 5.14
CA PHE A 124 -5.80 -1.50 6.06
C PHE A 124 -4.76 -2.59 6.31
N LEU A 125 -5.19 -3.85 6.50
CA LEU A 125 -4.27 -4.97 6.65
C LEU A 125 -3.44 -5.18 5.39
N MET A 126 -4.03 -5.02 4.22
CA MET A 126 -3.31 -5.17 2.95
C MET A 126 -2.27 -4.07 2.75
N VAL A 127 -2.61 -2.82 3.09
CA VAL A 127 -1.64 -1.70 3.07
C VAL A 127 -0.52 -1.94 4.08
N LEU A 128 -0.85 -2.39 5.29
CA LEU A 128 0.11 -2.68 6.35
C LEU A 128 1.07 -3.80 5.95
N LEU A 129 0.55 -4.96 5.50
CA LEU A 129 1.37 -6.10 5.12
C LEU A 129 2.14 -5.83 3.82
N GLY A 130 1.49 -5.21 2.84
CA GLY A 130 2.09 -4.92 1.53
C GLY A 130 3.25 -3.94 1.60
N ASN A 131 3.14 -2.92 2.43
CA ASN A 131 4.17 -1.88 2.57
C ASN A 131 5.11 -2.14 3.77
N GLY A 132 4.55 -2.52 4.92
CA GLY A 132 5.31 -2.62 6.16
C GLY A 132 6.39 -3.69 6.15
N MET A 133 6.08 -4.88 5.64
CA MET A 133 7.03 -6.00 5.63
C MET A 133 8.16 -5.84 4.62
N ARG A 134 8.04 -4.91 3.66
CA ARG A 134 9.02 -4.74 2.57
C ARG A 134 10.08 -3.69 2.83
N TYR A 135 9.73 -2.62 3.54
CA TYR A 135 10.60 -1.45 3.69
C TYR A 135 11.27 -1.35 5.06
N GLY A 136 11.10 -2.36 5.92
CA GLY A 136 11.73 -2.44 7.23
C GLY A 136 10.86 -1.92 8.38
N MET A 137 11.29 -2.21 9.60
CA MET A 137 10.51 -2.02 10.84
C MET A 137 10.08 -0.57 11.10
N ARG A 138 10.91 0.40 10.71
CA ARG A 138 10.59 1.82 10.93
C ARG A 138 9.38 2.26 10.10
N LEU A 139 9.39 1.94 8.80
CA LEU A 139 8.27 2.26 7.91
C LEU A 139 7.04 1.43 8.25
N PHE A 140 7.22 0.18 8.69
CA PHE A 140 6.14 -0.63 9.22
C PHE A 140 5.43 0.06 10.39
N ALA A 141 6.17 0.57 11.37
CA ALA A 141 5.61 1.28 12.52
C ALA A 141 4.88 2.58 12.10
N GLU A 142 5.42 3.33 11.13
CA GLU A 142 4.78 4.52 10.58
C GLU A 142 3.43 4.18 9.91
N VAL A 143 3.38 3.12 9.09
CA VAL A 143 2.15 2.65 8.42
C VAL A 143 1.15 2.10 9.43
N LEU A 144 1.62 1.36 10.43
CA LEU A 144 0.77 0.82 11.50
C LEU A 144 0.10 1.96 12.28
N GLY A 145 0.87 2.97 12.69
CA GLY A 145 0.32 4.16 13.34
C GLY A 145 -0.70 4.89 12.47
N GLY A 146 -0.39 5.05 11.18
CA GLY A 146 -1.30 5.64 10.20
C GLY A 146 -2.59 4.83 10.00
N ALA A 147 -2.51 3.50 9.97
CA ALA A 147 -3.66 2.60 9.87
C ALA A 147 -4.56 2.69 11.11
N PHE A 148 -3.98 2.70 12.32
CA PHE A 148 -4.75 2.91 13.55
C PHE A 148 -5.43 4.28 13.58
N LEU A 149 -4.73 5.34 13.16
CA LEU A 149 -5.32 6.67 13.08
C LEU A 149 -6.47 6.71 12.07
N GLY A 150 -6.26 6.17 10.86
CA GLY A 150 -7.29 6.09 9.82
C GLY A 150 -8.52 5.31 10.28
N MET A 151 -8.30 4.18 10.97
CA MET A 151 -9.39 3.40 11.54
C MET A 151 -10.14 4.17 12.63
N ALA A 152 -9.42 4.81 13.56
CA ALA A 152 -10.03 5.63 14.62
C ALA A 152 -10.86 6.80 14.05
N VAL A 153 -10.34 7.50 13.03
CA VAL A 153 -11.06 8.56 12.32
C VAL A 153 -12.30 8.01 11.65
N SER A 154 -12.19 6.88 10.95
CA SER A 154 -13.31 6.24 10.26
C SER A 154 -14.44 5.88 11.23
N PHE A 155 -14.11 5.26 12.36
CA PHE A 155 -15.10 4.95 13.40
C PHE A 155 -15.69 6.20 14.02
N ALA A 156 -14.87 7.20 14.38
CA ALA A 156 -15.37 8.45 14.97
C ALA A 156 -16.35 9.16 14.04
N MET A 157 -16.11 9.17 12.73
CA MET A 157 -17.01 9.77 11.74
C MET A 157 -18.32 9.00 11.59
N ARG A 158 -18.24 7.68 11.59
CA ARG A 158 -19.43 6.79 11.44
C ARG A 158 -20.36 6.81 12.66
N TYR A 159 -19.81 6.95 13.87
CA TYR A 159 -20.61 6.94 15.11
C TYR A 159 -21.07 8.33 15.56
N ARG A 160 -20.59 9.39 14.94
CA ARG A 160 -21.08 10.76 15.18
C ARG A 160 -22.28 11.17 14.30
N LEU A 161 -22.57 10.38 13.27
CA LEU A 161 -23.68 10.56 12.35
C LEU A 161 -24.77 9.53 12.61
#